data_4ffe0c763ae687050874511f5141bab2
#
_entry.id   4ffe0c763ae687050874511f5141bab2
#
_cell.length_a   1.000
_cell.length_b   1.000
_cell.length_c   1.000
_cell.angle_alpha   90.00
_cell.angle_beta   90.00
_cell.angle_gamma   90.00
#
_symmetry.space_group_name_H-M   'P 1'
#
loop_
_entity.id
_entity.type
_entity.pdbx_description
1 polymer ?
#
loop_
_entity_poly.entity_id
_entity_poly.type
_entity_poly.pdbx_seq_one_letter_code
_entity_poly.pdbx_strand_id
1 'polypeptide(L)'
;MALEHVKIDAANGTVQYLNSTYIYVSSSRDLKIDRSIAYTGIILDGKNTDFARLVVKRVRGNNNPTIYLKPIIILNGTAHRDAFIKSLIDGVIFSFDQIPLVHEQVHHINTLSENLQFINSISFEAMIVSKLLYFMYSRELKVIEPSPYVFSNTNYCYPFLACSFIDFEEYQVLEMLELAESEGLFKSKFLDRIYLCSNCKSSRLSFRETCPKCSSSHTDTFDIVHHFPCAYVGPITDFSNDIDDQLNCPKCSKKLKHIGVDYDKPSVLHQCKNCDNRFQDFHVKAKCMACTFDNPVEALIDKEINEFTLTKKGESYALQGYVSTPKDIEDIIGTVKFDTFKTVVKYEVERLRQTEGSSNIVAISIENAGQFYAK
;
A
#
# COMPACT_ATOMS: atom_id res chain seq x y z
N MET A 1 33.75 18.35 24.72
CA MET A 1 34.01 17.19 25.65
C MET A 1 33.33 15.89 25.16
N ALA A 2 33.12 15.65 23.88
CA ALA A 2 32.37 14.46 23.38
C ALA A 2 33.17 13.52 22.46
N LEU A 3 34.41 13.83 22.12
CA LEU A 3 35.20 13.09 21.15
C LEU A 3 36.01 11.90 21.70
N GLU A 4 36.16 11.78 23.04
CA GLU A 4 37.05 10.77 23.63
C GLU A 4 36.48 9.33 23.63
N HIS A 5 35.23 9.11 23.24
CA HIS A 5 34.59 7.80 23.39
C HIS A 5 34.12 7.11 22.10
N VAL A 6 34.18 7.77 20.93
CA VAL A 6 33.80 7.15 19.65
C VAL A 6 35.02 6.56 18.96
N LYS A 7 35.06 5.23 18.82
CA LYS A 7 36.14 4.52 18.12
C LYS A 7 35.61 3.95 16.80
N ILE A 8 36.26 4.28 15.70
CA ILE A 8 35.90 3.81 14.37
C ILE A 8 36.90 2.73 13.96
N ASP A 9 36.43 1.52 13.71
CA ASP A 9 37.20 0.44 13.13
C ASP A 9 36.81 0.30 11.65
N ALA A 10 37.55 1.00 10.80
CA ALA A 10 37.30 0.99 9.34
C ALA A 10 37.56 -0.37 8.71
N ALA A 11 38.45 -1.20 9.27
CA ALA A 11 38.76 -2.53 8.74
C ALA A 11 37.59 -3.50 8.92
N ASN A 12 36.90 -3.40 10.04
CA ASN A 12 35.74 -4.22 10.36
C ASN A 12 34.39 -3.54 10.03
N GLY A 13 34.38 -2.27 9.60
CA GLY A 13 33.17 -1.51 9.35
C GLY A 13 32.30 -1.38 10.62
N THR A 14 32.93 -1.15 11.78
CA THR A 14 32.22 -0.97 13.05
C THR A 14 32.60 0.36 13.70
N VAL A 15 31.63 0.89 14.45
CA VAL A 15 31.80 2.09 15.28
C VAL A 15 31.43 1.73 16.70
N GLN A 16 32.31 1.99 17.64
CA GLN A 16 32.10 1.74 19.04
C GLN A 16 31.87 3.06 19.81
N TYR A 17 30.86 3.06 20.66
CA TYR A 17 30.58 4.15 21.59
C TYR A 17 30.15 3.55 22.93
N LEU A 18 30.87 3.87 24.00
CA LEU A 18 30.72 3.23 25.31
C LEU A 18 30.80 1.69 25.15
N ASN A 19 29.79 0.98 25.64
CA ASN A 19 29.70 -0.49 25.55
C ASN A 19 28.89 -0.96 24.32
N SER A 20 28.58 -0.06 23.38
CA SER A 20 27.76 -0.35 22.21
C SER A 20 28.59 -0.41 20.94
N THR A 21 28.29 -1.42 20.12
CA THR A 21 28.89 -1.61 18.80
C THR A 21 27.84 -1.35 17.71
N TYR A 22 28.14 -0.45 16.79
CA TYR A 22 27.30 -0.16 15.62
C TYR A 22 27.98 -0.71 14.37
N ILE A 23 27.19 -1.26 13.46
CA ILE A 23 27.67 -1.60 12.12
C ILE A 23 27.57 -0.38 11.23
N TYR A 24 28.66 0.03 10.60
CA TYR A 24 28.65 1.08 9.58
C TYR A 24 28.55 0.48 8.19
N VAL A 25 27.56 0.93 7.42
CA VAL A 25 27.26 0.45 6.06
C VAL A 25 27.36 1.62 5.10
N SER A 26 28.39 1.65 4.26
CA SER A 26 28.63 2.70 3.26
C SER A 26 28.56 2.19 1.83
N SER A 27 28.64 0.88 1.63
CA SER A 27 28.64 0.27 0.30
C SER A 27 27.98 -1.12 0.32
N SER A 28 27.65 -1.64 -0.86
CA SER A 28 27.08 -2.98 -1.01
C SER A 28 28.01 -4.10 -0.52
N ARG A 29 29.31 -3.85 -0.44
CA ARG A 29 30.31 -4.79 0.10
C ARG A 29 30.20 -4.94 1.62
N ASP A 30 29.69 -3.92 2.31
CA ASP A 30 29.55 -3.88 3.77
C ASP A 30 28.25 -4.53 4.26
N LEU A 31 27.39 -5.00 3.37
CA LEU A 31 26.07 -5.58 3.63
C LEU A 31 26.12 -6.95 4.34
N LYS A 32 27.08 -7.16 5.25
CA LYS A 32 27.13 -8.34 6.12
C LYS A 32 26.33 -8.10 7.40
N ILE A 33 25.03 -7.86 7.24
CA ILE A 33 24.09 -7.60 8.37
C ILE A 33 23.91 -8.86 9.24
N ASP A 34 24.09 -10.05 8.63
CA ASP A 34 24.01 -11.36 9.33
C ASP A 34 25.33 -11.76 10.03
N ARG A 35 26.10 -10.77 10.49
CA ARG A 35 27.36 -11.08 11.18
C ARG A 35 27.07 -11.81 12.51
N SER A 36 27.96 -12.75 12.84
CA SER A 36 28.00 -13.42 14.17
C SER A 36 28.33 -12.47 15.33
N ILE A 37 28.63 -11.21 15.05
CA ILE A 37 28.96 -10.19 16.04
C ILE A 37 27.66 -9.52 16.50
N ALA A 38 27.42 -9.54 17.81
CA ALA A 38 26.33 -8.78 18.42
C ALA A 38 26.56 -7.27 18.19
N TYR A 39 25.56 -6.59 17.64
CA TYR A 39 25.61 -5.14 17.43
C TYR A 39 24.34 -4.47 17.95
N THR A 40 24.50 -3.22 18.39
CA THR A 40 23.43 -2.42 19.01
C THR A 40 22.53 -1.75 17.97
N GLY A 41 23.10 -1.32 16.84
CA GLY A 41 22.38 -0.64 15.77
C GLY A 41 23.18 -0.57 14.47
N ILE A 42 22.57 -0.03 13.44
CA ILE A 42 23.14 0.13 12.10
C ILE A 42 23.28 1.62 11.82
N ILE A 43 24.48 2.06 11.44
CA ILE A 43 24.74 3.41 10.93
C ILE A 43 24.89 3.27 9.41
N LEU A 44 24.02 3.93 8.66
CA LEU A 44 23.91 3.83 7.21
C LEU A 44 24.31 5.16 6.57
N ASP A 45 25.25 5.14 5.63
CA ASP A 45 25.61 6.33 4.84
C ASP A 45 24.43 6.81 3.99
N GLY A 46 24.00 8.05 4.23
CA GLY A 46 22.83 8.65 3.59
C GLY A 46 23.13 9.44 2.30
N LYS A 47 24.35 9.38 1.77
CA LYS A 47 24.71 10.13 0.55
C LYS A 47 24.03 9.62 -0.70
N ASN A 48 23.84 8.31 -0.81
CA ASN A 48 23.13 7.68 -1.92
C ASN A 48 21.75 7.15 -1.43
N THR A 49 20.69 7.82 -1.84
CA THR A 49 19.32 7.50 -1.42
C THR A 49 18.86 6.12 -1.88
N ASP A 50 19.22 5.69 -3.10
CA ASP A 50 18.80 4.40 -3.64
C ASP A 50 19.49 3.25 -2.90
N PHE A 51 20.78 3.41 -2.61
CA PHE A 51 21.52 2.47 -1.79
C PHE A 51 20.94 2.41 -0.36
N ALA A 52 20.67 3.55 0.25
CA ALA A 52 20.07 3.60 1.58
C ALA A 52 18.70 2.91 1.61
N ARG A 53 17.86 3.13 0.60
CA ARG A 53 16.56 2.45 0.44
C ARG A 53 16.72 0.93 0.32
N LEU A 54 17.70 0.47 -0.47
CA LEU A 54 18.00 -0.96 -0.61
C LEU A 54 18.35 -1.59 0.74
N VAL A 55 19.24 -0.95 1.50
CA VAL A 55 19.67 -1.45 2.82
C VAL A 55 18.51 -1.47 3.80
N VAL A 56 17.75 -0.38 3.89
CA VAL A 56 16.57 -0.29 4.76
C VAL A 56 15.55 -1.37 4.42
N LYS A 57 15.21 -1.55 3.12
CA LYS A 57 14.32 -2.63 2.66
C LYS A 57 14.85 -4.00 3.09
N ARG A 58 16.14 -4.27 2.91
CA ARG A 58 16.75 -5.55 3.28
C ARG A 58 16.72 -5.81 4.78
N VAL A 59 16.99 -4.80 5.60
CA VAL A 59 16.93 -4.93 7.06
C VAL A 59 15.49 -5.13 7.52
N ARG A 60 14.58 -4.24 7.16
CA ARG A 60 13.16 -4.28 7.61
C ARG A 60 12.40 -5.47 6.99
N GLY A 61 12.76 -5.91 5.80
CA GLY A 61 12.20 -7.09 5.15
C GLY A 61 12.70 -8.43 5.70
N ASN A 62 13.77 -8.44 6.50
CA ASN A 62 14.29 -9.68 7.11
C ASN A 62 13.24 -10.31 8.03
N ASN A 63 13.20 -11.64 8.11
CA ASN A 63 12.27 -12.34 8.99
C ASN A 63 12.80 -12.57 10.41
N ASN A 64 14.10 -12.36 10.63
CA ASN A 64 14.71 -12.49 11.95
C ASN A 64 14.46 -11.21 12.78
N PRO A 65 13.76 -11.28 13.93
CA PRO A 65 13.51 -10.12 14.80
C PRO A 65 14.79 -9.41 15.26
N THR A 66 15.86 -10.16 15.49
CA THR A 66 17.15 -9.59 15.90
C THR A 66 17.81 -8.74 14.81
N ILE A 67 17.30 -8.79 13.58
CA ILE A 67 17.76 -8.02 12.43
C ILE A 67 16.77 -6.90 12.11
N TYR A 68 15.49 -7.24 11.82
CA TYR A 68 14.54 -6.22 11.34
C TYR A 68 14.13 -5.20 12.42
N LEU A 69 14.29 -5.52 13.71
CA LEU A 69 14.04 -4.58 14.80
C LEU A 69 15.25 -3.71 15.15
N LYS A 70 16.44 -4.03 14.63
CA LYS A 70 17.64 -3.21 14.94
C LYS A 70 17.43 -1.76 14.55
N PRO A 71 17.81 -0.82 15.42
CA PRO A 71 17.79 0.60 15.10
C PRO A 71 18.68 0.93 13.90
N ILE A 72 18.15 1.79 13.00
CA ILE A 72 18.87 2.29 11.83
C ILE A 72 19.02 3.79 11.94
N ILE A 73 20.24 4.28 11.88
CA ILE A 73 20.60 5.69 11.93
C ILE A 73 21.19 6.08 10.59
N ILE A 74 20.70 7.15 9.99
CA ILE A 74 21.30 7.71 8.78
C ILE A 74 22.45 8.65 9.18
N LEU A 75 23.61 8.38 8.62
CA LEU A 75 24.78 9.26 8.71
C LEU A 75 24.88 10.12 7.46
N ASN A 76 24.77 11.45 7.64
CA ASN A 76 24.97 12.43 6.58
C ASN A 76 24.05 12.27 5.36
N GLY A 77 24.17 13.14 4.36
CA GLY A 77 23.45 13.03 3.10
C GLY A 77 21.97 13.41 3.16
N THR A 78 21.23 13.05 2.13
CA THR A 78 19.83 13.44 1.90
C THR A 78 18.82 12.28 2.02
N ALA A 79 19.29 11.05 2.21
CA ALA A 79 18.43 9.88 2.25
C ALA A 79 17.29 9.97 3.30
N HIS A 80 17.52 10.66 4.42
CA HIS A 80 16.51 10.89 5.46
C HIS A 80 15.33 11.77 5.00
N ARG A 81 15.44 12.47 3.86
CA ARG A 81 14.36 13.29 3.27
C ARG A 81 13.40 12.45 2.43
N ASP A 82 13.79 11.26 2.04
CA ASP A 82 12.91 10.32 1.35
C ASP A 82 11.82 9.84 2.30
N ALA A 83 10.56 9.98 1.91
CA ALA A 83 9.40 9.67 2.76
C ALA A 83 9.36 8.19 3.17
N PHE A 84 9.75 7.29 2.27
CA PHE A 84 9.83 5.85 2.55
C PHE A 84 10.90 5.54 3.60
N ILE A 85 12.11 6.07 3.42
CA ILE A 85 13.22 5.85 4.35
C ILE A 85 12.91 6.48 5.72
N LYS A 86 12.40 7.71 5.72
CA LYS A 86 12.11 8.49 6.93
C LYS A 86 11.22 7.72 7.93
N SER A 87 10.25 6.96 7.45
CA SER A 87 9.34 6.19 8.31
C SER A 87 9.95 4.91 8.89
N LEU A 88 11.15 4.52 8.43
CA LEU A 88 11.79 3.24 8.74
C LEU A 88 13.12 3.37 9.50
N ILE A 89 13.58 4.59 9.73
CA ILE A 89 14.81 4.90 10.43
C ILE A 89 14.53 5.45 11.84
N ASP A 90 15.49 5.32 12.70
CA ASP A 90 15.35 5.64 14.12
C ASP A 90 16.17 6.88 14.53
N GLY A 91 16.89 7.50 13.60
CA GLY A 91 17.65 8.71 13.86
C GLY A 91 18.47 9.19 12.67
N VAL A 92 18.95 10.42 12.78
CA VAL A 92 19.84 11.07 11.78
C VAL A 92 20.97 11.75 12.51
N ILE A 93 22.20 11.52 12.05
CA ILE A 93 23.42 12.20 12.52
C ILE A 93 24.21 12.71 11.30
N PHE A 94 24.97 13.77 11.47
CA PHE A 94 25.77 14.35 10.39
C PHE A 94 27.26 14.03 10.51
N SER A 95 27.67 13.50 11.67
CA SER A 95 29.03 13.05 11.96
C SER A 95 29.00 11.99 13.07
N PHE A 96 30.03 11.18 13.19
CA PHE A 96 30.08 10.12 14.21
C PHE A 96 30.16 10.66 15.66
N ASP A 97 30.63 11.87 15.87
CA ASP A 97 30.64 12.55 17.17
C ASP A 97 29.22 12.87 17.68
N GLN A 98 28.21 12.79 16.83
CA GLN A 98 26.80 12.96 17.20
C GLN A 98 26.12 11.66 17.66
N ILE A 99 26.79 10.52 17.65
CA ILE A 99 26.23 9.25 18.18
C ILE A 99 25.64 9.41 19.58
N PRO A 100 26.24 10.17 20.53
CA PRO A 100 25.63 10.41 21.84
C PRO A 100 24.19 10.92 21.81
N LEU A 101 23.83 11.71 20.80
CA LEU A 101 22.48 12.31 20.66
C LEU A 101 21.38 11.27 20.37
N VAL A 102 21.73 10.14 19.75
CA VAL A 102 20.80 9.08 19.36
C VAL A 102 20.96 7.81 20.19
N HIS A 103 22.00 7.74 21.01
CA HIS A 103 22.37 6.53 21.75
C HIS A 103 21.30 6.07 22.72
N GLU A 104 20.73 6.99 23.49
CA GLU A 104 19.67 6.67 24.46
C GLU A 104 18.42 6.11 23.76
N GLN A 105 18.01 6.72 22.64
CA GLN A 105 16.89 6.22 21.84
C GLN A 105 17.17 4.81 21.29
N VAL A 106 18.37 4.56 20.80
CA VAL A 106 18.81 3.25 20.33
C VAL A 106 18.71 2.20 21.42
N HIS A 107 19.19 2.53 22.63
CA HIS A 107 19.09 1.64 23.79
C HIS A 107 17.64 1.38 24.18
N HIS A 108 16.81 2.41 24.22
CA HIS A 108 15.39 2.28 24.55
C HIS A 108 14.67 1.32 23.58
N ILE A 109 14.88 1.48 22.26
CA ILE A 109 14.32 0.57 21.25
C ILE A 109 14.77 -0.88 21.45
N ASN A 110 16.05 -1.10 21.75
CA ASN A 110 16.55 -2.45 22.00
C ASN A 110 15.92 -3.05 23.27
N THR A 111 15.82 -2.29 24.35
CA THR A 111 15.18 -2.73 25.60
C THR A 111 13.71 -3.11 25.38
N LEU A 112 12.96 -2.29 24.65
CA LEU A 112 11.58 -2.63 24.29
C LEU A 112 11.50 -3.88 23.40
N SER A 113 12.47 -4.06 22.49
CA SER A 113 12.53 -5.23 21.61
C SER A 113 12.85 -6.52 22.35
N GLU A 114 13.64 -6.47 23.44
CA GLU A 114 13.97 -7.60 24.30
C GLU A 114 12.76 -8.09 25.12
N ASN A 115 11.80 -7.21 25.40
CA ASN A 115 10.57 -7.54 26.11
C ASN A 115 9.51 -8.25 25.23
N LEU A 116 9.71 -8.32 23.92
CA LEU A 116 8.76 -8.90 22.99
C LEU A 116 8.79 -10.43 23.02
N GLN A 117 7.62 -11.05 22.99
CA GLN A 117 7.50 -12.50 22.81
C GLN A 117 7.26 -12.82 21.35
N PHE A 118 8.29 -13.31 20.67
CA PHE A 118 8.21 -13.66 19.25
C PHE A 118 7.45 -14.97 19.05
N ILE A 119 6.38 -14.91 18.25
CA ILE A 119 5.60 -16.08 17.91
C ILE A 119 6.06 -16.64 16.57
N ASN A 120 6.18 -17.97 16.51
CA ASN A 120 6.30 -18.66 15.23
C ASN A 120 4.91 -18.74 14.59
N SER A 121 4.58 -17.74 13.79
CA SER A 121 3.31 -17.68 13.06
C SER A 121 3.26 -18.76 11.96
N ILE A 122 2.07 -19.34 11.75
CA ILE A 122 1.88 -20.46 10.81
C ILE A 122 1.61 -19.91 9.42
N SER A 123 0.92 -18.77 9.30
CA SER A 123 0.66 -18.13 8.03
C SER A 123 1.61 -16.96 7.79
N PHE A 124 1.85 -16.67 6.51
CA PHE A 124 2.64 -15.51 6.09
C PHE A 124 2.01 -14.20 6.57
N GLU A 125 0.69 -14.07 6.45
CA GLU A 125 -0.06 -12.89 6.86
C GLU A 125 0.09 -12.61 8.36
N ALA A 126 -0.12 -13.63 9.18
CA ALA A 126 0.05 -13.52 10.63
C ALA A 126 1.49 -13.16 11.02
N MET A 127 2.49 -13.69 10.30
CA MET A 127 3.89 -13.33 10.50
C MET A 127 4.12 -11.85 10.22
N ILE A 128 3.57 -11.33 9.11
CA ILE A 128 3.78 -9.93 8.72
C ILE A 128 3.04 -8.97 9.66
N VAL A 129 1.81 -9.28 10.07
CA VAL A 129 1.10 -8.48 11.09
C VAL A 129 1.88 -8.47 12.40
N SER A 130 2.38 -9.62 12.86
CA SER A 130 3.22 -9.69 14.07
C SER A 130 4.48 -8.85 13.94
N LYS A 131 5.18 -8.90 12.80
CA LYS A 131 6.35 -8.05 12.52
C LYS A 131 6.01 -6.56 12.64
N LEU A 132 4.86 -6.15 12.09
CA LEU A 132 4.39 -4.77 12.19
C LEU A 132 4.13 -4.37 13.64
N LEU A 133 3.42 -5.20 14.39
CA LEU A 133 3.11 -4.95 15.80
C LEU A 133 4.38 -4.84 16.64
N TYR A 134 5.36 -5.73 16.44
CA TYR A 134 6.66 -5.66 17.13
C TYR A 134 7.44 -4.41 16.77
N PHE A 135 7.43 -4.01 15.49
CA PHE A 135 8.09 -2.79 15.04
C PHE A 135 7.45 -1.55 15.67
N MET A 136 6.11 -1.47 15.65
CA MET A 136 5.38 -0.35 16.24
C MET A 136 5.61 -0.27 17.75
N TYR A 137 5.49 -1.41 18.45
CA TYR A 137 5.70 -1.46 19.91
C TYR A 137 7.10 -1.01 20.31
N SER A 138 8.14 -1.55 19.66
CA SER A 138 9.53 -1.25 20.00
C SER A 138 9.94 0.21 19.74
N ARG A 139 9.16 0.96 18.95
CA ARG A 139 9.35 2.39 18.66
C ARG A 139 8.28 3.28 19.29
N GLU A 140 7.39 2.69 20.09
CA GLU A 140 6.23 3.39 20.67
C GLU A 140 5.37 4.11 19.63
N LEU A 141 5.39 3.60 18.38
CA LEU A 141 4.56 4.12 17.31
C LEU A 141 3.11 3.74 17.54
N LYS A 142 2.24 4.74 17.59
CA LYS A 142 0.80 4.52 17.78
C LYS A 142 0.05 4.40 16.47
N VAL A 143 0.60 4.96 15.40
CA VAL A 143 -0.07 5.10 14.11
C VAL A 143 0.87 4.70 12.99
N ILE A 144 0.33 4.00 11.99
CA ILE A 144 0.96 3.83 10.68
C ILE A 144 0.13 4.54 9.63
N GLU A 145 0.80 5.29 8.77
CA GLU A 145 0.19 6.05 7.69
C GLU A 145 0.65 5.49 6.35
N PRO A 146 -0.27 5.39 5.36
CA PRO A 146 0.13 5.08 4.00
C PRO A 146 0.85 6.29 3.38
N SER A 147 1.80 6.02 2.52
CA SER A 147 2.48 7.04 1.72
C SER A 147 2.15 6.85 0.24
N PRO A 148 1.88 7.92 -0.52
CA PRO A 148 1.83 7.83 -1.97
C PRO A 148 3.14 7.24 -2.51
N TYR A 149 3.05 6.22 -3.35
CA TYR A 149 4.22 5.53 -3.85
C TYR A 149 4.01 5.08 -5.30
N VAL A 150 4.66 5.77 -6.24
CA VAL A 150 4.46 5.60 -7.68
C VAL A 150 4.82 4.20 -8.19
N PHE A 151 5.70 3.48 -7.49
CA PHE A 151 6.07 2.11 -7.85
C PHE A 151 5.11 1.06 -7.28
N SER A 152 4.22 1.44 -6.38
CA SER A 152 3.18 0.55 -5.87
C SER A 152 2.10 0.29 -6.93
N ASN A 153 1.56 -0.90 -6.91
CA ASN A 153 0.43 -1.27 -7.76
C ASN A 153 -0.88 -0.60 -7.32
N THR A 154 -0.95 -0.18 -6.06
CA THR A 154 -2.10 0.53 -5.48
C THR A 154 -1.91 2.04 -5.39
N ASN A 155 -0.78 2.59 -5.89
CA ASN A 155 -0.32 3.97 -5.74
C ASN A 155 -0.06 4.42 -4.29
N TYR A 156 -0.26 3.55 -3.32
CA TYR A 156 0.04 3.75 -1.91
C TYR A 156 0.90 2.60 -1.39
N CYS A 157 1.70 2.86 -0.39
CA CYS A 157 2.39 1.83 0.36
C CYS A 157 2.40 2.15 1.86
N TYR A 158 2.42 1.10 2.67
CA TYR A 158 2.79 1.18 4.08
C TYR A 158 4.26 0.78 4.17
N PRO A 159 5.19 1.73 4.36
CA PRO A 159 6.62 1.51 4.10
C PRO A 159 7.21 0.28 4.79
N PHE A 160 6.83 0.03 6.05
CA PHE A 160 7.33 -1.15 6.78
C PHE A 160 6.86 -2.46 6.14
N LEU A 161 5.57 -2.55 5.81
CA LEU A 161 4.98 -3.72 5.18
C LEU A 161 5.54 -3.93 3.78
N ALA A 162 5.71 -2.85 3.01
CA ALA A 162 6.31 -2.88 1.67
C ALA A 162 7.75 -3.42 1.65
N CYS A 163 8.45 -3.47 2.78
CA CYS A 163 9.76 -4.12 2.88
C CYS A 163 9.69 -5.65 2.82
N SER A 164 8.54 -6.25 3.13
CA SER A 164 8.34 -7.71 3.20
C SER A 164 7.67 -8.30 1.97
N PHE A 165 7.17 -7.45 1.07
CA PHE A 165 6.49 -7.85 -0.16
C PHE A 165 7.34 -7.56 -1.39
N ILE A 166 7.17 -8.39 -2.42
CA ILE A 166 7.69 -8.13 -3.76
C ILE A 166 6.75 -7.09 -4.41
N ASP A 167 7.29 -6.24 -5.27
CA ASP A 167 6.49 -5.30 -6.05
C ASP A 167 5.31 -6.06 -6.72
N PHE A 168 4.10 -5.50 -6.65
CA PHE A 168 2.81 -6.03 -7.13
C PHE A 168 1.94 -6.83 -6.13
N GLU A 169 2.39 -7.05 -4.90
CA GLU A 169 1.61 -7.75 -3.86
C GLU A 169 0.94 -6.78 -2.86
N GLU A 170 0.99 -5.48 -3.10
CA GLU A 170 0.48 -4.46 -2.15
C GLU A 170 -1.03 -4.54 -1.92
N TYR A 171 -1.78 -5.12 -2.86
CA TYR A 171 -3.20 -5.39 -2.64
C TYR A 171 -3.42 -6.33 -1.44
N GLN A 172 -2.56 -7.33 -1.28
CA GLN A 172 -2.61 -8.26 -0.14
C GLN A 172 -2.33 -7.54 1.19
N VAL A 173 -1.50 -6.48 1.16
CA VAL A 173 -1.26 -5.64 2.35
C VAL A 173 -2.56 -4.99 2.83
N LEU A 174 -3.38 -4.48 1.90
CA LEU A 174 -4.66 -3.85 2.26
C LEU A 174 -5.60 -4.88 2.90
N GLU A 175 -5.78 -6.05 2.30
CA GLU A 175 -6.62 -7.12 2.85
C GLU A 175 -6.13 -7.60 4.21
N MET A 176 -4.83 -7.70 4.39
CA MET A 176 -4.22 -8.10 5.66
C MET A 176 -4.44 -7.08 6.77
N LEU A 177 -4.37 -5.78 6.47
CA LEU A 177 -4.66 -4.71 7.43
C LEU A 177 -6.15 -4.65 7.77
N GLU A 178 -7.04 -4.84 6.80
CA GLU A 178 -8.49 -4.97 7.03
C GLU A 178 -8.81 -6.14 7.97
N LEU A 179 -8.15 -7.29 7.75
CA LEU A 179 -8.30 -8.46 8.63
C LEU A 179 -7.79 -8.16 10.05
N ALA A 180 -6.60 -7.57 10.18
CA ALA A 180 -6.03 -7.22 11.48
C ALA A 180 -6.89 -6.19 12.24
N GLU A 181 -7.57 -5.29 11.53
CA GLU A 181 -8.56 -4.38 12.12
C GLU A 181 -9.80 -5.15 12.60
N SER A 182 -10.33 -6.05 11.78
CA SER A 182 -11.51 -6.87 12.18
C SER A 182 -11.23 -7.71 13.42
N GLU A 183 -9.97 -8.13 13.61
CA GLU A 183 -9.50 -8.80 14.84
C GLU A 183 -9.30 -7.83 16.01
N GLY A 184 -9.45 -6.51 15.78
CA GLY A 184 -9.33 -5.46 16.79
C GLY A 184 -7.89 -5.13 17.19
N LEU A 185 -6.90 -5.51 16.39
CA LEU A 185 -5.48 -5.17 16.60
C LEU A 185 -5.21 -3.71 16.24
N PHE A 186 -5.93 -3.20 15.27
CA PHE A 186 -5.89 -1.81 14.82
C PHE A 186 -7.28 -1.18 14.82
N LYS A 187 -7.30 0.14 14.74
CA LYS A 187 -8.47 0.96 14.43
C LYS A 187 -8.13 1.82 13.23
N SER A 188 -8.91 1.70 12.17
CA SER A 188 -8.73 2.50 10.96
C SER A 188 -9.30 3.90 11.06
N LYS A 189 -8.75 4.79 10.24
CA LYS A 189 -9.29 6.09 9.92
C LYS A 189 -9.11 6.33 8.43
N PHE A 190 -10.22 6.60 7.77
CA PHE A 190 -10.26 6.84 6.32
C PHE A 190 -9.38 8.02 5.91
N LEU A 191 -8.59 7.83 4.86
CA LEU A 191 -7.77 8.87 4.23
C LEU A 191 -8.14 9.07 2.76
N ASP A 192 -8.30 8.00 1.98
CA ASP A 192 -8.56 8.07 0.55
C ASP A 192 -9.30 6.82 0.06
N ARG A 193 -9.83 6.90 -1.16
CA ARG A 193 -10.44 5.78 -1.86
C ARG A 193 -9.81 5.62 -3.23
N ILE A 194 -9.40 4.41 -3.56
CA ILE A 194 -8.80 4.07 -4.84
C ILE A 194 -9.67 3.07 -5.59
N TYR A 195 -9.55 3.10 -6.91
CA TYR A 195 -10.17 2.11 -7.78
C TYR A 195 -9.10 1.20 -8.37
N LEU A 196 -9.40 -0.09 -8.41
CA LEU A 196 -8.48 -1.11 -8.88
C LEU A 196 -9.06 -1.86 -10.07
N CYS A 197 -8.19 -2.26 -10.98
CA CYS A 197 -8.55 -3.11 -12.10
C CYS A 197 -9.15 -4.45 -11.62
N SER A 198 -10.30 -4.83 -12.13
CA SER A 198 -10.96 -6.10 -11.79
C SER A 198 -10.10 -7.32 -12.12
N ASN A 199 -9.24 -7.22 -13.13
CA ASN A 199 -8.37 -8.32 -13.58
C ASN A 199 -7.07 -8.44 -12.78
N CYS A 200 -6.27 -7.37 -12.66
CA CYS A 200 -4.91 -7.44 -12.08
C CYS A 200 -4.73 -6.64 -10.78
N LYS A 201 -5.78 -6.05 -10.24
CA LYS A 201 -5.78 -5.27 -8.99
C LYS A 201 -4.86 -4.03 -9.00
N SER A 202 -4.47 -3.56 -10.18
CA SER A 202 -3.68 -2.35 -10.32
C SER A 202 -4.57 -1.11 -10.30
N SER A 203 -4.14 -0.07 -9.60
CA SER A 203 -4.77 1.27 -9.61
C SER A 203 -4.33 2.14 -10.78
N ARG A 204 -3.44 1.64 -11.65
CA ARG A 204 -2.99 2.37 -12.84
C ARG A 204 -4.05 2.36 -13.92
N LEU A 205 -5.09 3.15 -13.73
CA LEU A 205 -6.26 3.23 -14.60
C LEU A 205 -6.25 4.53 -15.39
N SER A 206 -6.59 4.43 -16.67
CA SER A 206 -6.87 5.57 -17.55
C SER A 206 -8.36 5.58 -17.86
N PHE A 207 -9.09 6.51 -17.26
CA PHE A 207 -10.51 6.72 -17.54
C PHE A 207 -10.67 7.40 -18.89
N ARG A 208 -11.54 6.87 -19.75
CA ARG A 208 -11.75 7.34 -21.10
C ARG A 208 -13.23 7.38 -21.42
N GLU A 209 -13.64 8.45 -22.03
CA GLU A 209 -14.91 8.57 -22.71
C GLU A 209 -14.88 7.78 -24.00
N THR A 210 -15.82 6.89 -24.21
CA THR A 210 -15.84 5.97 -25.34
C THR A 210 -17.19 5.96 -26.03
N CYS A 211 -17.17 5.67 -27.33
CA CYS A 211 -18.37 5.51 -28.14
C CYS A 211 -19.24 4.36 -27.60
N PRO A 212 -20.54 4.57 -27.34
CA PRO A 212 -21.44 3.53 -26.83
C PRO A 212 -21.56 2.31 -27.78
N LYS A 213 -21.34 2.50 -29.07
CA LYS A 213 -21.52 1.44 -30.08
C LYS A 213 -20.27 0.57 -30.25
N CYS A 214 -19.06 1.17 -30.33
CA CYS A 214 -17.85 0.42 -30.67
C CYS A 214 -16.73 0.54 -29.64
N SER A 215 -16.96 1.26 -28.55
CA SER A 215 -16.00 1.48 -27.44
C SER A 215 -14.70 2.19 -27.86
N SER A 216 -14.65 2.82 -29.03
CA SER A 216 -13.53 3.65 -29.45
C SER A 216 -13.54 4.97 -28.68
N SER A 217 -12.37 5.42 -28.23
CA SER A 217 -12.17 6.75 -27.64
C SER A 217 -11.84 7.82 -28.69
N HIS A 218 -11.82 7.44 -29.98
CA HIS A 218 -11.53 8.37 -31.06
C HIS A 218 -12.81 9.06 -31.51
N THR A 219 -13.15 10.17 -30.85
CA THR A 219 -14.40 10.90 -31.03
C THR A 219 -14.12 12.39 -31.25
N ASP A 220 -14.95 13.04 -32.04
CA ASP A 220 -15.04 14.49 -32.12
C ASP A 220 -16.28 14.97 -31.39
N THR A 221 -16.23 16.22 -30.93
CA THR A 221 -17.32 16.88 -30.22
C THR A 221 -17.73 18.13 -30.97
N PHE A 222 -19.00 18.31 -31.16
CA PHE A 222 -19.58 19.46 -31.86
C PHE A 222 -20.66 20.09 -30.97
N ASP A 223 -20.69 21.43 -30.93
CA ASP A 223 -21.86 22.13 -30.40
C ASP A 223 -23.08 21.87 -31.27
N ILE A 224 -24.23 21.59 -30.70
CA ILE A 224 -25.50 21.64 -31.36
C ILE A 224 -26.04 23.06 -31.31
N VAL A 225 -26.51 23.55 -32.42
CA VAL A 225 -27.17 24.84 -32.53
C VAL A 225 -28.65 24.63 -32.85
N HIS A 226 -29.51 25.25 -32.03
CA HIS A 226 -30.94 25.32 -32.28
C HIS A 226 -31.31 26.73 -32.71
N HIS A 227 -31.74 26.88 -33.97
CA HIS A 227 -32.20 28.16 -34.52
C HIS A 227 -33.69 28.37 -34.25
N PHE A 228 -34.06 29.30 -33.37
CA PHE A 228 -35.42 29.48 -32.92
C PHE A 228 -36.44 29.79 -34.00
N PRO A 229 -36.20 30.71 -35.01
CA PRO A 229 -37.21 31.10 -35.94
C PRO A 229 -37.72 29.98 -36.85
N CYS A 230 -36.90 28.96 -37.14
CA CYS A 230 -37.31 27.85 -38.04
C CYS A 230 -37.21 26.48 -37.36
N ALA A 231 -36.85 26.46 -36.06
CA ALA A 231 -36.67 25.28 -35.24
C ALA A 231 -35.70 24.23 -35.84
N TYR A 232 -34.71 24.65 -36.63
CA TYR A 232 -33.67 23.77 -37.12
C TYR A 232 -32.65 23.50 -36.02
N VAL A 233 -32.32 22.23 -35.82
CA VAL A 233 -31.32 21.77 -34.86
C VAL A 233 -30.28 20.95 -35.63
N GLY A 234 -29.02 21.32 -35.46
CA GLY A 234 -27.90 20.61 -36.12
C GLY A 234 -26.55 20.99 -35.50
N PRO A 235 -25.49 20.27 -35.88
CA PRO A 235 -24.13 20.62 -35.41
C PRO A 235 -23.73 22.01 -35.92
N ILE A 236 -22.90 22.70 -35.15
CA ILE A 236 -22.46 24.07 -35.47
C ILE A 236 -21.76 24.12 -36.84
N THR A 237 -21.17 23.04 -37.29
CA THR A 237 -20.54 22.91 -38.61
C THR A 237 -21.52 23.10 -39.77
N ASP A 238 -22.78 22.76 -39.57
CA ASP A 238 -23.85 22.97 -40.62
C ASP A 238 -24.18 24.47 -40.76
N PHE A 239 -23.92 25.28 -39.77
CA PHE A 239 -24.19 26.72 -39.74
C PHE A 239 -22.99 27.57 -40.13
N SER A 240 -21.75 26.98 -40.11
CA SER A 240 -20.52 27.70 -40.46
C SER A 240 -20.32 27.71 -41.97
N ASN A 241 -19.93 28.88 -42.52
CA ASN A 241 -19.46 29.01 -43.89
C ASN A 241 -17.95 29.27 -43.88
N ASP A 242 -17.24 28.67 -44.83
CA ASP A 242 -15.76 28.78 -44.95
C ASP A 242 -15.25 30.21 -45.21
N ILE A 243 -16.13 31.18 -45.37
CA ILE A 243 -15.75 32.53 -45.83
C ILE A 243 -15.90 33.59 -44.76
N ASP A 244 -16.81 33.44 -43.79
CA ASP A 244 -17.09 34.38 -42.70
C ASP A 244 -17.31 33.64 -41.38
N ASP A 245 -16.78 34.13 -40.30
CA ASP A 245 -17.05 33.60 -38.94
C ASP A 245 -18.54 33.74 -38.49
N GLN A 246 -19.43 34.03 -39.42
CA GLN A 246 -20.87 34.20 -39.18
C GLN A 246 -21.62 32.88 -39.41
N LEU A 247 -22.41 32.50 -38.40
CA LEU A 247 -23.31 31.35 -38.49
C LEU A 247 -24.54 31.68 -39.35
N ASN A 248 -24.85 30.83 -40.32
CA ASN A 248 -26.04 30.91 -41.17
C ASN A 248 -26.86 29.63 -41.03
N CYS A 249 -28.16 29.76 -40.85
CA CYS A 249 -29.02 28.59 -40.77
C CYS A 249 -29.15 27.88 -42.14
N PRO A 250 -28.78 26.58 -42.23
CA PRO A 250 -28.86 25.85 -43.52
C PRO A 250 -30.28 25.66 -44.01
N LYS A 251 -31.32 25.71 -43.14
CA LYS A 251 -32.71 25.53 -43.48
C LYS A 251 -33.39 26.79 -44.02
N CYS A 252 -33.11 27.95 -43.46
CA CYS A 252 -33.81 29.17 -43.82
C CYS A 252 -32.87 30.32 -44.21
N SER A 253 -31.61 30.09 -44.33
CA SER A 253 -30.54 31.03 -44.77
C SER A 253 -30.43 32.32 -43.95
N LYS A 254 -31.07 32.40 -42.77
CA LYS A 254 -30.96 33.56 -41.87
C LYS A 254 -29.64 33.50 -41.12
N LYS A 255 -29.03 34.68 -40.97
CA LYS A 255 -27.84 34.86 -40.12
C LYS A 255 -28.19 34.80 -38.66
N LEU A 256 -27.40 34.05 -37.88
CA LEU A 256 -27.49 33.96 -36.42
C LEU A 256 -26.59 35.04 -35.80
N LYS A 257 -27.16 35.93 -35.02
CA LYS A 257 -26.41 37.07 -34.45
C LYS A 257 -26.28 36.99 -32.93
N HIS A 258 -27.34 36.59 -32.23
CA HIS A 258 -27.44 36.69 -30.79
C HIS A 258 -27.85 35.36 -30.19
N ILE A 259 -26.96 34.80 -29.30
CA ILE A 259 -27.28 33.63 -28.46
C ILE A 259 -28.41 34.01 -27.49
N GLY A 260 -29.39 33.11 -27.34
CA GLY A 260 -30.58 33.35 -26.50
C GLY A 260 -31.71 34.12 -27.18
N VAL A 261 -31.50 34.71 -28.38
CA VAL A 261 -32.50 35.42 -29.16
C VAL A 261 -32.78 34.78 -30.53
N ASP A 262 -31.74 34.56 -31.30
CA ASP A 262 -31.82 33.92 -32.63
C ASP A 262 -31.64 32.43 -32.54
N TYR A 263 -30.72 31.97 -31.64
CA TYR A 263 -30.36 30.57 -31.44
C TYR A 263 -29.86 30.32 -30.02
N ASP A 264 -29.80 29.06 -29.65
CA ASP A 264 -29.06 28.57 -28.47
C ASP A 264 -28.15 27.40 -28.83
N LYS A 265 -27.33 26.98 -27.86
CA LYS A 265 -26.47 25.80 -27.90
C LYS A 265 -26.91 24.87 -26.78
N PRO A 266 -28.01 24.11 -26.96
CA PRO A 266 -28.64 23.36 -25.88
C PRO A 266 -27.79 22.18 -25.37
N SER A 267 -26.91 21.63 -26.23
CA SER A 267 -26.10 20.46 -25.91
C SER A 267 -24.91 20.31 -26.86
N VAL A 268 -24.11 19.30 -26.61
CA VAL A 268 -23.04 18.84 -27.51
C VAL A 268 -23.43 17.53 -28.14
N LEU A 269 -22.93 17.28 -29.36
CA LEU A 269 -23.04 16.01 -30.06
C LEU A 269 -21.62 15.44 -30.27
N HIS A 270 -21.47 14.19 -29.99
CA HIS A 270 -20.22 13.45 -30.25
C HIS A 270 -20.36 12.57 -31.47
N GLN A 271 -19.32 12.47 -32.28
CA GLN A 271 -19.24 11.56 -33.43
C GLN A 271 -18.01 10.69 -33.31
N CYS A 272 -18.21 9.39 -33.37
CA CYS A 272 -17.13 8.42 -33.37
C CYS A 272 -16.46 8.35 -34.75
N LYS A 273 -15.12 8.60 -34.79
CA LYS A 273 -14.34 8.49 -36.05
C LYS A 273 -14.14 7.06 -36.54
N ASN A 274 -14.45 6.06 -35.70
CA ASN A 274 -14.25 4.66 -36.05
C ASN A 274 -15.50 4.01 -36.65
N CYS A 275 -16.70 4.42 -36.23
CA CYS A 275 -17.95 3.80 -36.65
C CYS A 275 -19.05 4.80 -37.03
N ASP A 276 -18.73 6.09 -37.13
CA ASP A 276 -19.61 7.22 -37.47
C ASP A 276 -20.87 7.37 -36.61
N ASN A 277 -20.94 6.62 -35.50
CA ASN A 277 -22.06 6.73 -34.56
C ASN A 277 -22.07 8.12 -33.91
N ARG A 278 -23.24 8.77 -33.90
CA ARG A 278 -23.50 10.05 -33.26
C ARG A 278 -24.25 9.80 -31.97
N PHE A 279 -23.81 10.45 -30.86
CA PHE A 279 -24.38 10.25 -29.54
C PHE A 279 -24.18 11.49 -28.66
N GLN A 280 -24.93 11.61 -27.59
CA GLN A 280 -24.83 12.70 -26.61
C GLN A 280 -24.07 12.26 -25.36
N ASP A 281 -24.25 11.02 -24.92
CA ASP A 281 -23.66 10.48 -23.72
C ASP A 281 -22.58 9.45 -24.03
N PHE A 282 -21.42 9.64 -23.44
CA PHE A 282 -20.31 8.67 -23.51
C PHE A 282 -20.56 7.46 -22.59
N HIS A 283 -20.01 6.32 -22.99
CA HIS A 283 -19.69 5.27 -22.04
C HIS A 283 -18.29 5.49 -21.46
N VAL A 284 -18.20 5.66 -20.14
CA VAL A 284 -16.89 5.76 -19.48
C VAL A 284 -16.34 4.37 -19.24
N LYS A 285 -15.09 4.15 -19.65
CA LYS A 285 -14.33 2.93 -19.40
C LYS A 285 -12.99 3.26 -18.78
N ALA A 286 -12.49 2.36 -17.93
CA ALA A 286 -11.18 2.48 -17.32
C ALA A 286 -10.22 1.44 -17.93
N LYS A 287 -9.29 1.90 -18.76
CA LYS A 287 -8.23 1.04 -19.28
C LYS A 287 -7.14 0.88 -18.22
N CYS A 288 -6.84 -0.36 -17.89
CA CYS A 288 -5.71 -0.66 -17.03
C CYS A 288 -4.40 -0.51 -17.82
N MET A 289 -3.50 0.34 -17.32
CA MET A 289 -2.20 0.58 -17.96
C MET A 289 -1.16 -0.50 -17.59
N ALA A 290 -1.49 -1.39 -16.64
CA ALA A 290 -0.63 -2.50 -16.26
C ALA A 290 -0.92 -3.78 -17.08
N CYS A 291 -2.21 -4.15 -17.26
CA CYS A 291 -2.58 -5.38 -17.94
C CYS A 291 -3.39 -5.17 -19.24
N THR A 292 -3.60 -3.92 -19.66
CA THR A 292 -4.34 -3.50 -20.84
C THR A 292 -5.84 -3.85 -20.86
N PHE A 293 -6.37 -4.43 -19.78
CA PHE A 293 -7.78 -4.78 -19.68
C PHE A 293 -8.66 -3.52 -19.64
N ASP A 294 -9.75 -3.52 -20.43
CA ASP A 294 -10.76 -2.46 -20.44
C ASP A 294 -11.86 -2.80 -19.43
N ASN A 295 -11.88 -2.07 -18.32
CA ASN A 295 -12.86 -2.26 -17.26
C ASN A 295 -14.09 -1.37 -17.52
N PRO A 296 -15.32 -1.91 -17.46
CA PRO A 296 -16.48 -1.10 -17.15
C PRO A 296 -16.29 -0.44 -15.78
N VAL A 297 -16.75 0.81 -15.61
CA VAL A 297 -16.53 1.54 -14.33
C VAL A 297 -17.16 0.78 -13.15
N GLU A 298 -18.31 0.14 -13.40
CA GLU A 298 -19.06 -0.62 -12.40
C GLU A 298 -18.37 -1.93 -11.96
N ALA A 299 -17.40 -2.40 -12.76
CA ALA A 299 -16.62 -3.61 -12.45
C ALA A 299 -15.30 -3.30 -11.73
N LEU A 300 -14.97 -2.03 -11.54
CA LEU A 300 -13.80 -1.66 -10.77
C LEU A 300 -13.97 -2.06 -9.31
N ILE A 301 -12.86 -2.46 -8.69
CA ILE A 301 -12.84 -2.78 -7.27
C ILE A 301 -12.48 -1.50 -6.52
N ASP A 302 -13.36 -1.03 -5.67
CA ASP A 302 -13.04 0.07 -4.75
C ASP A 302 -12.34 -0.47 -3.50
N LYS A 303 -11.33 0.28 -3.04
CA LYS A 303 -10.61 0.02 -1.79
C LYS A 303 -10.37 1.32 -1.04
N GLU A 304 -10.56 1.26 0.26
CA GLU A 304 -10.21 2.36 1.15
C GLU A 304 -8.73 2.30 1.51
N ILE A 305 -8.13 3.46 1.55
CA ILE A 305 -6.77 3.68 2.06
C ILE A 305 -6.94 4.35 3.42
N ASN A 306 -6.46 3.69 4.45
CA ASN A 306 -6.70 4.07 5.84
C ASN A 306 -5.37 4.32 6.58
N GLU A 307 -5.40 5.22 7.53
CA GLU A 307 -4.46 5.29 8.64
C GLU A 307 -4.86 4.24 9.68
N PHE A 308 -3.91 3.55 10.27
CA PHE A 308 -4.19 2.53 11.29
C PHE A 308 -3.55 2.89 12.63
N THR A 309 -4.37 3.00 13.66
CA THR A 309 -3.95 3.24 15.04
C THR A 309 -3.87 1.94 15.79
N LEU A 310 -2.74 1.69 16.46
CA LEU A 310 -2.52 0.52 17.30
C LEU A 310 -3.47 0.55 18.52
N THR A 311 -4.18 -0.54 18.76
CA THR A 311 -5.07 -0.68 19.92
C THR A 311 -4.32 -1.27 21.13
N LYS A 312 -4.94 -1.22 22.31
CA LYS A 312 -4.43 -1.92 23.49
C LYS A 312 -4.34 -3.43 23.28
N LYS A 313 -5.25 -4.01 22.49
CA LYS A 313 -5.21 -5.43 22.12
C LYS A 313 -4.00 -5.73 21.24
N GLY A 314 -3.68 -4.85 20.27
CA GLY A 314 -2.48 -4.97 19.45
C GLY A 314 -1.19 -4.83 20.27
N GLU A 315 -1.13 -3.92 21.24
CA GLU A 315 0.00 -3.80 22.17
C GLU A 315 0.18 -5.07 23.02
N SER A 316 -0.92 -5.60 23.55
CA SER A 316 -0.89 -6.84 24.34
C SER A 316 -0.46 -8.04 23.49
N TYR A 317 -0.88 -8.09 22.21
CA TYR A 317 -0.41 -9.10 21.27
C TYR A 317 1.10 -9.04 21.07
N ALA A 318 1.68 -7.86 20.89
CA ALA A 318 3.13 -7.69 20.75
C ALA A 318 3.91 -8.19 21.96
N LEU A 319 3.39 -7.94 23.17
CA LEU A 319 4.06 -8.31 24.42
C LEU A 319 3.91 -9.79 24.79
N GLN A 320 2.72 -10.34 24.61
CA GLN A 320 2.37 -11.66 25.14
C GLN A 320 2.35 -12.73 24.05
N GLY A 321 2.45 -12.31 22.79
CA GLY A 321 2.37 -13.22 21.66
C GLY A 321 1.01 -13.88 21.46
N TYR A 322 -0.01 -13.42 22.19
CA TYR A 322 -1.30 -14.06 22.26
C TYR A 322 -2.40 -13.04 22.53
N VAL A 323 -3.45 -13.12 21.75
CA VAL A 323 -4.71 -12.47 22.09
C VAL A 323 -5.57 -13.54 22.74
N SER A 324 -5.91 -13.35 24.01
CA SER A 324 -6.91 -14.22 24.65
C SER A 324 -8.19 -14.16 23.82
N THR A 325 -8.47 -15.21 23.05
CA THR A 325 -9.82 -15.44 22.56
C THR A 325 -10.74 -15.47 23.79
N PRO A 326 -11.92 -14.86 23.72
CA PRO A 326 -12.91 -15.05 24.78
C PRO A 326 -13.03 -16.54 25.09
N LYS A 327 -13.06 -16.91 26.36
CA LYS A 327 -13.20 -18.31 26.83
C LYS A 327 -14.38 -19.07 26.20
N ASP A 328 -15.28 -18.31 25.57
CA ASP A 328 -16.56 -18.79 25.04
C ASP A 328 -16.45 -19.73 23.81
N ILE A 329 -15.29 -19.77 23.11
CA ILE A 329 -15.12 -20.72 21.98
C ILE A 329 -14.61 -22.09 22.46
N GLU A 330 -13.95 -22.15 23.62
CA GLU A 330 -13.40 -23.41 24.15
C GLU A 330 -14.50 -24.39 24.61
N ASP A 331 -15.73 -23.91 24.84
CA ASP A 331 -16.84 -24.69 25.34
C ASP A 331 -17.79 -25.25 24.25
N ILE A 332 -17.48 -24.98 22.96
CA ILE A 332 -18.28 -25.57 21.87
C ILE A 332 -17.90 -27.06 21.73
N ILE A 333 -18.84 -27.93 21.93
CA ILE A 333 -18.67 -29.39 21.80
C ILE A 333 -18.09 -29.73 20.42
N GLY A 334 -16.91 -30.35 20.38
CA GLY A 334 -16.23 -30.75 19.14
C GLY A 334 -15.13 -29.79 18.66
N THR A 335 -14.92 -28.66 19.32
CA THR A 335 -13.75 -27.80 19.03
C THR A 335 -12.54 -28.27 19.83
N VAL A 336 -11.37 -28.09 19.27
CA VAL A 336 -10.07 -28.36 19.92
C VAL A 336 -9.19 -27.13 19.86
N LYS A 337 -8.35 -26.97 20.87
CA LYS A 337 -7.33 -25.91 20.87
C LYS A 337 -6.43 -26.05 19.66
N PHE A 338 -5.96 -24.94 19.13
CA PHE A 338 -5.13 -24.93 17.93
C PHE A 338 -3.84 -25.77 18.06
N ASP A 339 -3.22 -25.80 19.23
CA ASP A 339 -2.04 -26.65 19.48
C ASP A 339 -2.40 -28.14 19.49
N THR A 340 -3.60 -28.48 19.96
CA THR A 340 -4.15 -29.84 19.84
C THR A 340 -4.40 -30.19 18.39
N PHE A 341 -4.99 -29.26 17.60
CA PHE A 341 -5.19 -29.44 16.16
C PHE A 341 -3.86 -29.67 15.42
N LYS A 342 -2.83 -28.86 15.69
CA LYS A 342 -1.47 -29.07 15.12
C LYS A 342 -0.94 -30.46 15.42
N THR A 343 -1.12 -30.92 16.66
CA THR A 343 -0.67 -32.23 17.10
C THR A 343 -1.39 -33.33 16.33
N VAL A 344 -2.72 -33.21 16.17
CA VAL A 344 -3.51 -34.13 15.37
C VAL A 344 -3.07 -34.17 13.92
N VAL A 345 -2.85 -32.99 13.29
CA VAL A 345 -2.36 -32.90 11.91
C VAL A 345 -0.98 -33.56 11.78
N LYS A 346 -0.08 -33.33 12.74
CA LYS A 346 1.26 -33.96 12.73
C LYS A 346 1.16 -35.48 12.79
N TYR A 347 0.32 -36.04 13.66
CA TYR A 347 0.10 -37.49 13.73
C TYR A 347 -0.54 -38.03 12.46
N GLU A 348 -1.47 -37.30 11.87
CA GLU A 348 -2.13 -37.71 10.62
C GLU A 348 -1.14 -37.72 9.44
N VAL A 349 -0.27 -36.72 9.35
CA VAL A 349 0.82 -36.71 8.35
C VAL A 349 1.74 -37.92 8.53
N GLU A 350 2.10 -38.26 9.76
CA GLU A 350 2.95 -39.45 10.02
C GLU A 350 2.23 -40.75 9.67
N ARG A 351 0.92 -40.86 9.98
CA ARG A 351 0.08 -42.00 9.57
C ARG A 351 0.03 -42.14 8.05
N LEU A 352 -0.15 -41.05 7.30
CA LEU A 352 -0.21 -41.03 5.83
C LEU A 352 1.11 -41.42 5.18
N ARG A 353 2.25 -41.19 5.84
CA ARG A 353 3.56 -41.67 5.37
C ARG A 353 3.69 -43.16 5.44
N GLN A 354 2.92 -43.83 6.30
CA GLN A 354 2.98 -45.26 6.53
C GLN A 354 1.83 -46.03 5.85
N THR A 355 0.85 -45.34 5.28
CA THR A 355 -0.34 -45.93 4.68
C THR A 355 -0.66 -45.29 3.33
N GLU A 356 -1.33 -46.02 2.44
CA GLU A 356 -1.85 -45.46 1.17
C GLU A 356 -3.15 -44.68 1.33
N GLY A 357 -3.30 -43.90 2.39
CA GLY A 357 -4.49 -43.11 2.68
C GLY A 357 -4.34 -41.67 2.20
N SER A 358 -5.45 -40.91 2.12
CA SER A 358 -5.47 -39.46 1.94
C SER A 358 -6.32 -38.82 3.02
N SER A 359 -5.94 -37.61 3.43
CA SER A 359 -6.71 -36.78 4.36
C SER A 359 -6.74 -35.36 3.83
N ASN A 360 -7.86 -34.67 4.07
CA ASN A 360 -8.06 -33.28 3.65
C ASN A 360 -8.24 -32.37 4.85
N ILE A 361 -7.62 -31.20 4.82
CA ILE A 361 -7.90 -30.11 5.75
C ILE A 361 -8.85 -29.16 5.04
N VAL A 362 -10.02 -28.91 5.65
CA VAL A 362 -10.99 -27.95 5.13
C VAL A 362 -10.91 -26.70 6.00
N ALA A 363 -10.58 -25.57 5.40
CA ALA A 363 -10.72 -24.27 6.06
C ALA A 363 -12.10 -23.70 5.73
N ILE A 364 -12.88 -23.39 6.76
CA ILE A 364 -14.18 -22.73 6.63
C ILE A 364 -14.04 -21.32 7.16
N SER A 365 -14.23 -20.33 6.31
CA SER A 365 -14.34 -18.93 6.69
C SER A 365 -15.82 -18.55 6.74
N ILE A 366 -16.24 -17.95 7.84
CA ILE A 366 -17.61 -17.43 7.99
C ILE A 366 -17.55 -15.93 7.75
N GLU A 367 -18.06 -15.50 6.60
CA GLU A 367 -18.25 -14.07 6.32
C GLU A 367 -19.29 -13.52 7.33
N ASN A 368 -18.99 -12.35 7.91
CA ASN A 368 -19.84 -11.70 8.93
C ASN A 368 -19.93 -12.43 10.29
N ALA A 369 -18.91 -13.16 10.69
CA ALA A 369 -18.88 -13.82 12.01
C ALA A 369 -19.23 -12.87 13.17
N GLY A 370 -18.86 -11.59 13.10
CA GLY A 370 -19.19 -10.57 14.10
C GLY A 370 -20.70 -10.34 14.32
N GLN A 371 -21.55 -10.68 13.34
CA GLN A 371 -23.01 -10.58 13.49
C GLN A 371 -23.61 -11.75 14.28
N PHE A 372 -22.89 -12.87 14.36
CA PHE A 372 -23.35 -14.05 15.13
C PHE A 372 -23.01 -13.95 16.62
N TYR A 373 -22.01 -13.17 16.99
CA TYR A 373 -21.58 -12.98 18.38
C TYR A 373 -22.20 -11.76 19.08
N ALA A 374 -23.06 -11.00 18.38
CA ALA A 374 -23.73 -9.80 18.90
C ALA A 374 -25.13 -10.07 19.50
N LYS A 375 -25.43 -11.31 19.88
CA LYS A 375 -26.69 -11.67 20.55
C LYS A 375 -26.43 -12.20 21.96
#